data_85ebd33b3583d68b2a771f7d30b4d2c0
#
_entry.id   85ebd33b3583d68b2a771f7d30b4d2c0
#
_cell.length_a   1.000
_cell.length_b   1.000
_cell.length_c   1.000
_cell.angle_alpha   90.00
_cell.angle_beta   90.00
_cell.angle_gamma   90.00
#
_symmetry.space_group_name_H-M   'P 1'
#
loop_
_entity.id
_entity.type
_entity.pdbx_description
1 polymer ?
#
loop_
_entity_poly.entity_id
_entity_poly.type
_entity_poly.pdbx_seq_one_letter_code
_entity_poly.pdbx_strand_id
1 'polypeptide(L)'
;MFDFFIKNPISIDEIIEFLASALGCSSNKILATTFEKLNDPNFPDNDLNEICCLCVYSKIDGNASWLVNLYRISATDDEIRDKIIAVSQLKHIACYIPNDDFNGYLLTGESENPIQVYEDEDIEEENTYVFKQLISNS
;
A
#
# COMPACT_ATOMS: atom_id res chain seq x y z
N MET A 1 -7.25 -6.30 7.69
CA MET A 1 -5.94 -5.79 7.29
C MET A 1 -5.83 -5.80 5.77
N PHE A 2 -5.31 -4.74 5.20
CA PHE A 2 -5.10 -4.63 3.75
C PHE A 2 -3.66 -4.22 3.49
N ASP A 3 -2.97 -4.96 2.65
CA ASP A 3 -1.56 -4.72 2.33
C ASP A 3 -1.41 -4.36 0.86
N PHE A 4 -0.56 -3.38 0.57
CA PHE A 4 -0.21 -3.04 -0.81
C PHE A 4 1.19 -2.44 -0.86
N PHE A 5 1.71 -2.26 -2.07
CA PHE A 5 3.05 -1.72 -2.28
C PHE A 5 2.98 -0.41 -3.02
N ILE A 6 3.86 0.51 -2.67
CA ILE A 6 4.04 1.76 -3.43
C ILE A 6 5.37 1.66 -4.17
N LYS A 7 5.31 1.82 -5.49
CA LYS A 7 6.49 1.70 -6.34
C LYS A 7 7.40 2.93 -6.23
N ASN A 8 6.81 4.13 -6.21
CA ASN A 8 7.56 5.38 -6.19
C ASN A 8 8.21 5.62 -4.83
N PRO A 9 9.43 6.20 -4.79
CA PRO A 9 10.11 6.53 -3.53
C PRO A 9 9.58 7.84 -2.94
N ILE A 10 8.30 7.89 -2.63
CA ILE A 10 7.65 9.07 -2.06
C ILE A 10 7.94 9.16 -0.55
N SER A 11 7.70 10.35 0.02
CA SER A 11 7.90 10.59 1.45
C SER A 11 6.76 9.98 2.28
N ILE A 12 6.99 9.87 3.59
CA ILE A 12 5.96 9.40 4.51
C ILE A 12 4.76 10.37 4.50
N ASP A 13 5.00 11.67 4.44
CA ASP A 13 3.92 12.65 4.35
C ASP A 13 3.08 12.45 3.09
N GLU A 14 3.70 12.11 1.98
CA GLU A 14 2.98 11.81 0.73
C GLU A 14 2.17 10.52 0.85
N ILE A 15 2.67 9.52 1.57
CA ILE A 15 1.91 8.30 1.87
C ILE A 15 0.66 8.64 2.68
N ILE A 16 0.81 9.48 3.70
CA ILE A 16 -0.31 9.91 4.56
C ILE A 16 -1.36 10.65 3.72
N GLU A 17 -0.94 11.57 2.87
CA GLU A 17 -1.86 12.31 1.99
C GLU A 17 -2.58 11.38 1.01
N PHE A 18 -1.86 10.40 0.47
CA PHE A 18 -2.44 9.39 -0.41
C PHE A 18 -3.56 8.63 0.31
N LEU A 19 -3.29 8.16 1.52
CA LEU A 19 -4.25 7.40 2.30
C LEU A 19 -5.44 8.26 2.74
N ALA A 20 -5.20 9.50 3.12
CA ALA A 20 -6.27 10.42 3.48
C ALA A 20 -7.23 10.64 2.31
N SER A 21 -6.69 10.79 1.09
CA SER A 21 -7.50 10.90 -0.12
C SER A 21 -8.29 9.62 -0.40
N ALA A 22 -7.65 8.47 -0.24
CA ALA A 22 -8.31 7.17 -0.50
C ALA A 22 -9.43 6.90 0.52
N LEU A 23 -9.22 7.24 1.79
CA LEU A 23 -10.17 6.99 2.85
C LEU A 23 -11.19 8.12 3.05
N GLY A 24 -10.99 9.26 2.37
CA GLY A 24 -11.89 10.40 2.50
C GLY A 24 -11.86 11.05 3.87
N CYS A 25 -10.69 11.11 4.51
CA CYS A 25 -10.54 11.69 5.84
C CYS A 25 -9.38 12.69 5.87
N SER A 26 -9.24 13.38 7.00
CA SER A 26 -8.13 14.31 7.21
C SER A 26 -6.82 13.55 7.42
N SER A 27 -5.71 14.11 6.96
CA SER A 27 -4.38 13.49 7.13
C SER A 27 -4.01 13.28 8.60
N ASN A 28 -4.49 14.14 9.51
CA ASN A 28 -4.25 13.98 10.95
C ASN A 28 -5.00 12.79 11.57
N LYS A 29 -5.88 12.15 10.83
CA LYS A 29 -6.59 10.93 11.25
C LYS A 29 -5.89 9.66 10.76
N ILE A 30 -4.78 9.78 10.06
CA ILE A 30 -3.95 8.66 9.63
C ILE A 30 -2.75 8.58 10.58
N LEU A 31 -2.65 7.49 11.33
CA LEU A 31 -1.48 7.25 12.18
C LEU A 31 -0.51 6.37 11.41
N ALA A 32 0.62 6.93 11.00
CA ALA A 32 1.65 6.21 10.25
C ALA A 32 2.84 5.90 11.16
N THR A 33 3.25 4.64 11.19
CA THR A 33 4.33 4.18 12.05
C THR A 33 5.02 2.95 11.44
N THR A 34 6.12 2.52 12.05
CA THR A 34 6.80 1.27 11.71
C THR A 34 6.42 0.18 12.69
N PHE A 35 6.68 -1.09 12.34
CA PHE A 35 6.46 -2.20 13.26
C PHE A 35 7.30 -2.05 14.53
N GLU A 36 8.54 -1.58 14.40
CA GLU A 36 9.43 -1.34 15.52
C GLU A 36 8.82 -0.36 16.51
N LYS A 37 8.31 0.75 16.05
CA LYS A 37 7.66 1.76 16.91
C LYS A 37 6.35 1.26 17.48
N LEU A 38 5.57 0.54 16.69
CA LEU A 38 4.28 -0.01 17.11
C LEU A 38 4.45 -0.99 18.28
N ASN A 39 5.53 -1.77 18.27
CA ASN A 39 5.82 -2.76 19.31
C ASN A 39 6.54 -2.18 20.53
N ASP A 40 6.85 -0.88 20.50
CA ASP A 40 7.45 -0.20 21.66
C ASP A 40 6.41 -0.10 22.78
N PRO A 41 6.75 -0.49 24.04
CA PRO A 41 5.83 -0.37 25.17
C PRO A 41 5.34 1.06 25.43
N ASN A 42 6.08 2.05 24.95
CA ASN A 42 5.72 3.47 25.11
C ASN A 42 4.83 3.99 23.96
N PHE A 43 4.44 3.13 23.03
CA PHE A 43 3.56 3.55 21.95
C PHE A 43 2.20 4.01 22.50
N PRO A 44 1.71 5.21 22.12
CA PRO A 44 0.51 5.77 22.74
C PRO A 44 -0.75 5.06 22.23
N ASP A 45 -1.37 4.26 23.11
CA ASP A 45 -2.62 3.56 22.80
C ASP A 45 -3.84 4.49 22.73
N ASN A 46 -3.74 5.65 23.37
CA ASN A 46 -4.89 6.57 23.52
C ASN A 46 -5.36 7.18 22.20
N ASP A 47 -4.45 7.32 21.23
CA ASP A 47 -4.75 7.96 19.95
C ASP A 47 -5.42 7.00 18.94
N LEU A 48 -5.41 5.69 19.24
CA LEU A 48 -5.91 4.69 18.30
C LEU A 48 -7.42 4.68 18.12
N ASN A 49 -8.16 5.28 19.05
CA ASN A 49 -9.63 5.32 18.99
C ASN A 49 -10.18 6.42 18.08
N GLU A 50 -9.37 7.42 17.75
CA GLU A 50 -9.80 8.60 16.99
C GLU A 50 -9.29 8.61 15.54
N ILE A 51 -8.56 7.57 15.12
CA ILE A 51 -7.96 7.51 13.79
C ILE A 51 -8.87 6.79 12.80
N CYS A 52 -8.74 7.15 11.53
CA CYS A 52 -9.40 6.46 10.42
C CYS A 52 -8.62 5.23 9.98
N CYS A 53 -7.31 5.22 10.21
CA CYS A 53 -6.44 4.16 9.74
C CYS A 53 -5.14 4.15 10.52
N LEU A 54 -4.68 2.95 10.87
CA LEU A 54 -3.32 2.72 11.34
C LEU A 54 -2.52 2.21 10.15
N CYS A 55 -1.55 2.99 9.70
CA CYS A 55 -0.68 2.66 8.58
C CYS A 55 0.68 2.22 9.10
N VAL A 56 1.03 0.96 8.89
CA VAL A 56 2.37 0.47 9.21
C VAL A 56 3.13 0.37 7.90
N TYR A 57 4.22 1.12 7.79
CA TYR A 57 5.01 1.18 6.57
C TYR A 57 6.39 0.56 6.79
N SER A 58 6.94 -0.02 5.74
CA SER A 58 8.28 -0.59 5.74
C SER A 58 8.98 -0.23 4.44
N LYS A 59 10.21 0.24 4.53
CA LYS A 59 11.03 0.48 3.34
C LYS A 59 11.51 -0.86 2.82
N ILE A 60 11.38 -1.06 1.51
CA ILE A 60 11.74 -2.32 0.86
C ILE A 60 12.62 -2.05 -0.35
N ASP A 61 13.19 -3.11 -0.90
CA ASP A 61 14.03 -3.09 -2.09
C ASP A 61 13.34 -3.83 -3.24
N GLY A 62 13.88 -3.69 -4.43
CA GLY A 62 13.36 -4.31 -5.63
C GLY A 62 12.56 -3.32 -6.47
N ASN A 63 11.41 -3.75 -6.99
CA ASN A 63 10.58 -2.93 -7.86
C ASN A 63 9.70 -1.92 -7.11
N ALA A 64 9.58 -2.06 -5.80
CA ALA A 64 8.77 -1.16 -4.98
C ALA A 64 9.62 -0.51 -3.90
N SER A 65 9.17 0.65 -3.43
CA SER A 65 9.87 1.42 -2.39
C SER A 65 9.29 1.18 -1.01
N TRP A 66 7.99 0.94 -0.92
CA TRP A 66 7.28 0.82 0.35
C TRP A 66 6.32 -0.35 0.36
N LEU A 67 6.32 -1.10 1.47
CA LEU A 67 5.23 -2.01 1.82
C LEU A 67 4.35 -1.28 2.83
N VAL A 68 3.05 -1.21 2.56
CA VAL A 68 2.09 -0.51 3.40
C VAL A 68 1.05 -1.49 3.91
N ASN A 69 0.94 -1.59 5.23
CA ASN A 69 -0.04 -2.45 5.90
C ASN A 69 -1.07 -1.55 6.58
N LEU A 70 -2.33 -1.71 6.21
CA LEU A 70 -3.43 -0.91 6.75
C LEU A 70 -4.24 -1.70 7.77
N TYR A 71 -4.39 -1.12 8.95
CA TYR A 71 -5.17 -1.68 10.06
C TYR A 71 -6.24 -0.67 10.48
N ARG A 72 -7.24 -1.15 11.20
CA ARG A 72 -8.31 -0.33 11.79
C ARG A 72 -9.08 0.52 10.78
N ILE A 73 -9.25 -0.03 9.58
CA ILE A 73 -10.09 0.58 8.56
C ILE A 73 -11.49 -0.02 8.63
N SER A 74 -12.52 0.80 8.41
CA SER A 74 -13.90 0.35 8.44
C SER A 74 -14.39 -0.18 7.09
N ALA A 75 -13.66 0.11 6.01
CA ALA A 75 -14.01 -0.36 4.67
C ALA A 75 -13.65 -1.84 4.49
N THR A 76 -14.40 -2.52 3.62
CA THR A 76 -14.04 -3.89 3.21
C THR A 76 -12.79 -3.87 2.33
N ASP A 77 -12.17 -5.03 2.16
CA ASP A 77 -10.98 -5.14 1.30
C ASP A 77 -11.27 -4.69 -0.13
N ASP A 78 -12.43 -5.04 -0.66
CA ASP A 78 -12.83 -4.63 -2.02
C ASP A 78 -13.01 -3.12 -2.11
N GLU A 79 -13.64 -2.51 -1.12
CA GLU A 79 -13.85 -1.07 -1.09
C GLU A 79 -12.53 -0.30 -1.02
N ILE A 80 -11.62 -0.72 -0.12
CA ILE A 80 -10.35 -0.04 0.04
C ILE A 80 -9.46 -0.24 -1.19
N ARG A 81 -9.50 -1.43 -1.81
CA ARG A 81 -8.75 -1.69 -3.04
C ARG A 81 -9.18 -0.73 -4.14
N ASP A 82 -10.50 -0.58 -4.35
CA ASP A 82 -11.02 0.30 -5.39
C ASP A 82 -10.65 1.76 -5.15
N LYS A 83 -10.68 2.20 -3.90
CA LYS A 83 -10.30 3.56 -3.53
C LYS A 83 -8.81 3.82 -3.75
N ILE A 84 -7.97 2.84 -3.41
CA ILE A 84 -6.52 2.96 -3.62
C ILE A 84 -6.21 3.01 -5.11
N ILE A 85 -6.85 2.16 -5.91
CA ILE A 85 -6.70 2.19 -7.37
C ILE A 85 -7.05 3.57 -7.92
N ALA A 86 -8.20 4.11 -7.53
CA ALA A 86 -8.66 5.41 -8.00
C ALA A 86 -7.67 6.54 -7.66
N VAL A 87 -7.18 6.57 -6.42
CA VAL A 87 -6.24 7.61 -5.97
C VAL A 87 -4.88 7.45 -6.65
N SER A 88 -4.40 6.22 -6.82
CA SER A 88 -3.13 5.96 -7.51
C SER A 88 -3.18 6.49 -8.94
N GLN A 89 -4.29 6.26 -9.64
CA GLN A 89 -4.47 6.74 -11.01
C GLN A 89 -4.59 8.27 -11.05
N LEU A 90 -5.32 8.86 -10.10
CA LEU A 90 -5.50 10.31 -10.04
C LEU A 90 -4.19 11.04 -9.74
N LYS A 91 -3.42 10.54 -8.81
CA LYS A 91 -2.17 11.19 -8.35
C LYS A 91 -0.93 10.74 -9.11
N HIS A 92 -1.05 9.78 -10.02
CA HIS A 92 0.07 9.17 -10.74
C HIS A 92 1.14 8.61 -9.80
N ILE A 93 0.69 8.00 -8.71
CA ILE A 93 1.56 7.28 -7.77
C ILE A 93 1.42 5.79 -8.06
N ALA A 94 2.47 5.18 -8.57
CA ALA A 94 2.43 3.79 -8.98
C ALA A 94 2.36 2.86 -7.77
N CYS A 95 1.39 1.94 -7.78
CA CYS A 95 1.14 0.99 -6.70
C CYS A 95 0.96 -0.41 -7.24
N TYR A 96 1.40 -1.40 -6.44
CA TYR A 96 1.08 -2.81 -6.68
C TYR A 96 0.01 -3.21 -5.68
N ILE A 97 -1.17 -3.54 -6.18
CA ILE A 97 -2.37 -3.78 -5.34
C ILE A 97 -2.82 -5.22 -5.53
N PRO A 98 -3.03 -6.00 -4.43
CA PRO A 98 -3.43 -7.40 -4.54
C PRO A 98 -4.72 -7.57 -5.35
N ASN A 99 -4.73 -8.59 -6.20
CA ASN A 99 -5.89 -8.96 -6.99
C ASN A 99 -6.16 -10.46 -6.81
N ASP A 100 -7.27 -10.79 -6.16
CA ASP A 100 -7.61 -12.17 -5.81
C ASP A 100 -8.00 -13.03 -7.01
N ASP A 101 -8.36 -12.41 -8.13
CA ASP A 101 -8.87 -13.13 -9.30
C ASP A 101 -7.83 -14.04 -9.95
N PHE A 102 -6.53 -13.76 -9.75
CA PHE A 102 -5.48 -14.57 -10.36
C PHE A 102 -4.22 -14.70 -9.47
N ASN A 103 -4.37 -14.54 -8.16
CA ASN A 103 -3.28 -14.59 -7.18
C ASN A 103 -2.10 -13.66 -7.51
N GLY A 104 -2.40 -12.51 -8.09
CA GLY A 104 -1.40 -11.55 -8.51
C GLY A 104 -1.68 -10.15 -7.97
N TYR A 105 -1.14 -9.18 -8.69
CA TYR A 105 -1.27 -7.77 -8.33
C TYR A 105 -1.65 -6.96 -9.55
N LEU A 106 -2.25 -5.80 -9.30
CA LEU A 106 -2.45 -4.78 -10.33
C LEU A 106 -1.44 -3.67 -10.11
N LEU A 107 -0.67 -3.35 -11.14
CA LEU A 107 0.16 -2.15 -11.16
C LEU A 107 -0.69 -1.00 -11.66
N THR A 108 -0.93 -0.01 -10.82
CA THR A 108 -1.77 1.16 -11.12
C THR A 108 -0.97 2.44 -10.99
N GLY A 109 -1.47 3.53 -11.57
CA GLY A 109 -0.85 4.85 -11.44
C GLY A 109 0.28 5.15 -12.41
N GLU A 110 0.74 4.16 -13.18
CA GLU A 110 1.82 4.30 -14.16
C GLU A 110 1.29 4.52 -15.58
N SER A 111 0.13 3.95 -15.89
CA SER A 111 -0.52 4.07 -17.18
C SER A 111 -2.02 4.24 -16.99
N GLU A 112 -2.75 4.53 -18.06
CA GLU A 112 -4.20 4.72 -18.00
C GLU A 112 -4.94 3.49 -17.51
N ASN A 113 -4.45 2.31 -17.85
CA ASN A 113 -5.07 1.04 -17.46
C ASN A 113 -4.18 0.28 -16.49
N PRO A 114 -4.77 -0.37 -15.46
CA PRO A 114 -4.00 -1.25 -14.61
C PRO A 114 -3.36 -2.39 -15.38
N ILE A 115 -2.16 -2.77 -14.95
CA ILE A 115 -1.36 -3.84 -15.58
C ILE A 115 -1.30 -5.02 -14.61
N GLN A 116 -1.63 -6.22 -15.09
CA GLN A 116 -1.54 -7.43 -14.29
C GLN A 116 -0.08 -7.84 -14.15
N VAL A 117 0.35 -8.05 -12.91
CA VAL A 117 1.70 -8.49 -12.58
C VAL A 117 1.64 -9.58 -11.53
N TYR A 118 2.73 -10.28 -11.32
CA TYR A 118 2.86 -11.27 -10.26
C TYR A 118 4.18 -11.08 -9.53
N GLU A 119 4.21 -11.46 -8.26
CA GLU A 119 5.42 -11.42 -7.46
C GLU A 119 6.34 -12.58 -7.82
N ASP A 120 7.64 -12.28 -7.97
CA ASP A 120 8.64 -13.32 -8.17
C ASP A 120 8.99 -13.93 -6.82
N GLU A 121 8.50 -15.14 -6.59
CA GLU A 121 8.69 -15.86 -5.32
C GLU A 121 10.10 -16.47 -5.20
N ASP A 122 10.90 -16.46 -6.25
CA ASP A 122 12.24 -17.02 -6.26
C ASP A 122 13.30 -16.06 -5.70
N ILE A 123 12.90 -14.86 -5.29
CA ILE A 123 13.81 -13.88 -4.69
C ILE A 123 14.09 -14.27 -3.25
N GLU A 124 15.37 -14.50 -2.94
CA GLU A 124 15.82 -14.95 -1.62
C GLU A 124 16.22 -13.80 -0.68
N GLU A 125 16.49 -12.62 -1.22
CA GLU A 125 16.90 -11.46 -0.42
C GLU A 125 15.73 -10.96 0.43
N GLU A 126 16.01 -10.73 1.72
CA GLU A 126 15.02 -10.19 2.66
C GLU A 126 14.54 -8.81 2.21
N ASN A 127 13.26 -8.54 2.42
CA ASN A 127 12.63 -7.25 2.14
C ASN A 127 12.81 -6.79 0.68
N THR A 128 13.01 -7.73 -0.23
CA THR A 128 13.15 -7.46 -1.66
C THR A 128 11.98 -8.05 -2.41
N TYR A 129 11.27 -7.21 -3.17
CA TYR A 129 10.06 -7.60 -3.89
C TYR A 129 10.23 -7.25 -5.36
N VAL A 130 10.09 -8.25 -6.22
CA VAL A 130 10.18 -8.08 -7.67
C VAL A 130 8.85 -8.51 -8.29
N PHE A 131 8.28 -7.62 -9.07
CA PHE A 131 7.00 -7.87 -9.77
C PHE A 131 7.26 -7.95 -11.25
N LYS A 132 6.71 -8.98 -11.88
CA LYS A 132 6.87 -9.24 -13.30
C LYS A 132 5.53 -9.15 -14.01
N GLN A 133 5.54 -8.54 -15.18
CA GLN A 133 4.35 -8.45 -16.00
C GLN A 133 4.02 -9.81 -16.58
N LEU A 134 2.74 -10.16 -16.59
CA LEU A 134 2.28 -11.35 -17.29
C LEU A 134 2.41 -11.11 -18.79
N ILE A 135 3.29 -11.88 -19.41
CA ILE A 135 3.48 -11.81 -20.86
C ILE A 135 2.45 -12.74 -21.48
N SER A 136 1.49 -12.15 -22.15
CA SER A 136 0.55 -12.89 -22.96
C SER A 136 1.29 -13.27 -24.26
N ASN A 137 1.69 -14.53 -24.38
CA ASN A 137 2.18 -15.07 -25.65
C ASN A 137 0.98 -15.42 -26.51
N SER A 138 0.50 -14.44 -27.20
CA SER A 138 -0.51 -14.69 -28.20
C SER A 138 0.14 -14.81 -29.57
#